data_b83c07a4d870ef98f3d94bfde1bd97a1
#
_entry.id   b83c07a4d870ef98f3d94bfde1bd97a1
#
_cell.length_a   1.000
_cell.length_b   1.000
_cell.length_c   1.000
_cell.angle_alpha   90.00
_cell.angle_beta   90.00
_cell.angle_gamma   90.00
#
_symmetry.space_group_name_H-M   'P 1'
#
loop_
_entity.id
_entity.type
_entity.pdbx_description
1 polymer ?
#
loop_
_entity_poly.entity_id
_entity_poly.type
_entity_poly.pdbx_seq_one_letter_code
_entity_poly.pdbx_strand_id
1 'polypeptide(L)'
;MSIAIDWSQMVTAEMKQAVAAAELLASVQAESARLRKIADDAIAPLQDAMDLDEATAEEGAELTAWKRYRVALNRLPDQPGYPDEITWPAPPA
;
A
#
# COMPACT_ATOMS: atom_id res chain seq x y z
N MET A 1 -40.21 5.22 34.60
CA MET A 1 -39.52 3.98 34.24
C MET A 1 -38.67 4.23 33.01
N SER A 2 -37.40 4.25 33.18
CA SER A 2 -36.50 4.46 32.05
C SER A 2 -36.38 3.16 31.28
N ILE A 3 -36.79 3.18 30.05
CA ILE A 3 -36.43 2.10 29.13
C ILE A 3 -34.96 2.32 28.82
N ALA A 4 -34.12 1.51 29.42
CA ALA A 4 -32.73 1.52 29.07
C ALA A 4 -32.64 0.92 27.66
N ILE A 5 -32.69 1.76 26.67
CA ILE A 5 -32.27 1.38 25.34
C ILE A 5 -30.78 1.13 25.43
N ASP A 6 -30.37 -0.09 25.19
CA ASP A 6 -28.97 -0.43 25.22
C ASP A 6 -28.30 0.11 23.94
N TRP A 7 -28.05 1.41 23.93
CA TRP A 7 -27.37 2.10 22.86
C TRP A 7 -25.99 1.49 22.61
N SER A 8 -25.39 0.89 23.64
CA SER A 8 -24.05 0.30 23.48
C SER A 8 -24.05 -0.95 22.61
N GLN A 9 -25.14 -1.74 22.57
CA GLN A 9 -25.22 -2.89 21.67
C GLN A 9 -25.54 -2.49 20.22
N MET A 10 -26.46 -1.53 20.02
CA MET A 10 -26.77 -1.04 18.67
C MET A 10 -25.59 -0.34 18.03
N VAL A 11 -24.94 0.53 18.78
CA VAL A 11 -23.77 1.26 18.31
C VAL A 11 -22.57 0.33 18.17
N THR A 12 -22.46 -0.71 19.01
CA THR A 12 -21.31 -1.61 19.00
C THR A 12 -21.21 -2.45 17.72
N ALA A 13 -22.33 -2.90 17.15
CA ALA A 13 -22.29 -3.67 15.89
C ALA A 13 -21.80 -2.82 14.72
N GLU A 14 -22.33 -1.61 14.57
CA GLU A 14 -21.90 -0.66 13.55
C GLU A 14 -20.47 -0.18 13.79
N MET A 15 -20.11 0.10 15.04
CA MET A 15 -18.77 0.50 15.41
C MET A 15 -17.75 -0.60 15.16
N LYS A 16 -18.07 -1.86 15.45
CA LYS A 16 -17.19 -2.99 15.15
C LYS A 16 -16.93 -3.12 13.66
N GLN A 17 -17.96 -2.95 12.83
CA GLN A 17 -17.79 -2.98 11.38
C GLN A 17 -16.97 -1.81 10.90
N ALA A 18 -17.21 -0.60 11.42
CA ALA A 18 -16.45 0.58 11.06
C ALA A 18 -15.00 0.48 11.52
N VAL A 19 -14.76 -0.03 12.72
CA VAL A 19 -13.41 -0.23 13.25
C VAL A 19 -12.68 -1.32 12.45
N ALA A 20 -13.34 -2.43 12.14
CA ALA A 20 -12.74 -3.49 11.34
C ALA A 20 -12.38 -2.99 9.94
N ALA A 21 -13.24 -2.19 9.30
CA ALA A 21 -12.97 -1.60 8.01
C ALA A 21 -11.80 -0.61 8.08
N ALA A 22 -11.75 0.22 9.12
CA ALA A 22 -10.67 1.18 9.34
C ALA A 22 -9.35 0.48 9.63
N GLU A 23 -9.36 -0.59 10.41
CA GLU A 23 -8.17 -1.39 10.71
C GLU A 23 -7.64 -2.09 9.47
N LEU A 24 -8.53 -2.63 8.64
CA LEU A 24 -8.14 -3.26 7.38
C LEU A 24 -7.48 -2.24 6.45
N LEU A 25 -8.10 -1.08 6.27
CA LEU A 25 -7.54 -0.01 5.44
C LEU A 25 -6.19 0.45 5.98
N ALA A 26 -6.07 0.67 7.28
CA ALA A 26 -4.81 1.07 7.90
C ALA A 26 -3.72 0.02 7.71
N SER A 27 -4.06 -1.26 7.85
CA SER A 27 -3.16 -2.39 7.65
C SER A 27 -2.65 -2.44 6.19
N VAL A 28 -3.55 -2.27 5.22
CA VAL A 28 -3.21 -2.25 3.80
C VAL A 28 -2.32 -1.05 3.47
N GLN A 29 -2.67 0.12 4.01
CA GLN A 29 -1.88 1.33 3.79
C GLN A 29 -0.48 1.22 4.41
N ALA A 30 -0.37 0.62 5.59
CA ALA A 30 0.91 0.39 6.25
C ALA A 30 1.79 -0.57 5.45
N GLU A 31 1.23 -1.66 4.96
CA GLU A 31 1.97 -2.61 4.11
C GLU A 31 2.39 -1.96 2.79
N SER A 32 1.51 -1.21 2.16
CA SER A 32 1.82 -0.47 0.94
C SER A 32 2.96 0.54 1.16
N ALA A 33 2.93 1.25 2.28
CA ALA A 33 3.97 2.21 2.66
C ALA A 33 5.32 1.51 2.89
N ARG A 34 5.31 0.35 3.55
CA ARG A 34 6.50 -0.46 3.77
C ARG A 34 7.13 -0.89 2.44
N LEU A 35 6.30 -1.38 1.53
CA LEU A 35 6.76 -1.83 0.21
C LEU A 35 7.26 -0.66 -0.65
N ARG A 36 6.60 0.50 -0.57
CA ARG A 36 7.06 1.71 -1.26
C ARG A 36 8.42 2.18 -0.76
N LYS A 37 8.65 2.08 0.55
CA LYS A 37 9.95 2.43 1.12
C LYS A 37 11.05 1.52 0.58
N ILE A 38 10.78 0.23 0.48
CA ILE A 38 11.73 -0.73 -0.13
C ILE A 38 12.03 -0.33 -1.58
N ALA A 39 10.99 0.00 -2.35
CA ALA A 39 11.16 0.46 -3.73
C ALA A 39 11.96 1.76 -3.80
N ASP A 40 11.64 2.74 -2.96
CA ASP A 40 12.33 4.03 -2.92
C ASP A 40 13.81 3.86 -2.57
N ASP A 41 14.11 3.01 -1.60
CA ASP A 41 15.49 2.72 -1.18
C ASP A 41 16.29 2.02 -2.30
N ALA A 42 15.62 1.16 -3.08
CA ALA A 42 16.25 0.51 -4.23
C ALA A 42 16.44 1.48 -5.41
N ILE A 43 15.49 2.38 -5.63
CA ILE A 43 15.51 3.34 -6.73
C ILE A 43 16.60 4.40 -6.55
N ALA A 44 16.79 4.89 -5.34
CA ALA A 44 17.69 6.03 -5.09
C ALA A 44 19.08 5.87 -5.69
N PRO A 45 19.85 4.79 -5.42
CA PRO A 45 21.18 4.65 -6.02
C PRO A 45 21.13 4.41 -7.53
N LEU A 46 20.10 3.75 -8.03
CA LEU A 46 19.94 3.52 -9.47
C LEU A 46 19.63 4.82 -10.20
N GLN A 47 18.80 5.67 -9.60
CA GLN A 47 18.48 6.98 -10.15
C GLN A 47 19.70 7.89 -10.16
N ASP A 48 20.50 7.86 -9.10
CA ASP A 48 21.74 8.64 -9.04
C ASP A 48 22.69 8.23 -10.17
N ALA A 49 22.83 6.94 -10.42
CA ALA A 49 23.68 6.45 -11.51
C ALA A 49 23.14 6.91 -12.88
N MET A 50 21.83 6.91 -13.07
CA MET A 50 21.21 7.42 -14.30
C MET A 50 21.45 8.92 -14.46
N ASP A 51 21.25 9.69 -13.39
CA ASP A 51 21.41 11.15 -13.41
C ASP A 51 22.85 11.56 -13.72
N LEU A 52 23.82 10.75 -13.29
CA LEU A 52 25.23 10.98 -13.53
C LEU A 52 25.72 10.36 -14.85
N ASP A 53 24.83 9.74 -15.61
CA ASP A 53 25.14 9.04 -16.85
C ASP A 53 26.19 7.93 -16.65
N GLU A 54 26.12 7.27 -15.49
CA GLU A 54 27.03 6.21 -15.09
C GLU A 54 26.32 4.84 -14.93
N ALA A 55 25.01 4.79 -15.22
CA ALA A 55 24.25 3.56 -15.08
C ALA A 55 24.64 2.53 -16.14
N THR A 56 24.78 1.28 -15.70
CA THR A 56 24.89 0.16 -16.63
C THR A 56 23.52 -0.14 -17.24
N ALA A 57 23.51 -0.93 -18.32
CA ALA A 57 22.26 -1.38 -18.93
C ALA A 57 21.40 -2.18 -17.93
N GLU A 58 22.04 -2.99 -17.09
CA GLU A 58 21.35 -3.77 -16.04
C GLU A 58 20.73 -2.84 -15.00
N GLU A 59 21.46 -1.84 -14.54
CA GLU A 59 20.95 -0.86 -13.58
C GLU A 59 19.77 -0.06 -14.14
N GLY A 60 19.83 0.30 -15.42
CA GLY A 60 18.71 0.96 -16.09
C GLY A 60 17.45 0.09 -16.15
N ALA A 61 17.63 -1.21 -16.43
CA ALA A 61 16.51 -2.16 -16.43
C ALA A 61 15.94 -2.37 -15.02
N GLU A 62 16.80 -2.47 -14.01
CA GLU A 62 16.38 -2.58 -12.61
C GLU A 62 15.59 -1.34 -12.16
N LEU A 63 16.08 -0.16 -12.51
CA LEU A 63 15.40 1.10 -12.20
C LEU A 63 13.99 1.12 -12.78
N THR A 64 13.86 0.75 -14.04
CA THR A 64 12.54 0.67 -14.70
C THR A 64 11.61 -0.31 -13.98
N ALA A 65 12.12 -1.49 -13.62
CA ALA A 65 11.33 -2.51 -12.91
C ALA A 65 10.86 -2.01 -11.54
N TRP A 66 11.72 -1.38 -10.78
CA TRP A 66 11.37 -0.81 -9.47
C TRP A 66 10.37 0.34 -9.58
N LYS A 67 10.51 1.19 -10.59
CA LYS A 67 9.55 2.28 -10.83
C LYS A 67 8.18 1.74 -11.22
N ARG A 68 8.12 0.70 -12.04
CA ARG A 68 6.85 0.02 -12.37
C ARG A 68 6.19 -0.58 -11.14
N TYR A 69 6.98 -1.20 -10.28
CA TYR A 69 6.51 -1.75 -9.02
C TYR A 69 5.92 -0.64 -8.13
N ARG A 70 6.63 0.48 -8.00
CA ARG A 70 6.16 1.63 -7.21
C ARG A 70 4.87 2.22 -7.78
N VAL A 71 4.75 2.33 -9.09
CA VAL A 71 3.51 2.78 -9.75
C VAL A 71 2.36 1.83 -9.44
N ALA A 72 2.59 0.53 -9.50
CA ALA A 72 1.57 -0.48 -9.17
C ALA A 72 1.12 -0.35 -7.71
N LEU A 73 2.05 -0.12 -6.77
CA LEU A 73 1.71 0.12 -5.37
C LEU A 73 0.85 1.39 -5.20
N ASN A 74 1.18 2.45 -5.92
CA ASN A 74 0.43 3.70 -5.85
C ASN A 74 -0.98 3.57 -6.45
N ARG A 75 -1.21 2.57 -7.29
CA ARG A 75 -2.51 2.30 -7.93
C ARG A 75 -3.36 1.27 -7.19
N LEU A 76 -2.90 0.76 -6.05
CA LEU A 76 -3.69 -0.20 -5.27
C LEU A 76 -5.11 0.30 -4.96
N PRO A 77 -5.33 1.57 -4.58
CA PRO A 77 -6.68 2.06 -4.32
C PRO A 77 -7.61 2.02 -5.54
N ASP A 78 -7.07 1.93 -6.74
CA ASP A 78 -7.84 1.86 -7.98
C ASP A 78 -8.32 0.42 -8.29
N GLN A 79 -7.83 -0.58 -7.57
CA GLN A 79 -8.26 -1.96 -7.78
C GLN A 79 -9.70 -2.16 -7.34
N PRO A 80 -10.51 -2.92 -8.11
CA PRO A 80 -11.85 -3.32 -7.67
C PRO A 80 -11.73 -4.12 -6.37
N GLY A 81 -12.50 -3.91 -5.39
CA GLY A 81 -12.43 -4.63 -4.12
C GLY A 81 -11.44 -4.09 -3.10
N TYR A 82 -10.64 -3.06 -3.44
CA TYR A 82 -9.79 -2.40 -2.45
C TYR A 82 -10.65 -1.81 -1.31
N PRO A 83 -10.27 -1.97 -0.03
CA PRO A 83 -9.07 -2.65 0.48
C PRO A 83 -9.30 -4.12 0.86
N ASP A 84 -10.47 -4.69 0.62
CA ASP A 84 -10.83 -6.05 1.05
C ASP A 84 -10.11 -7.12 0.22
N GLU A 85 -10.01 -6.91 -1.08
CA GLU A 85 -9.31 -7.79 -2.00
C GLU A 85 -8.21 -7.00 -2.70
N ILE A 86 -7.00 -7.49 -2.61
CA ILE A 86 -5.84 -6.80 -3.18
C ILE A 86 -5.01 -7.81 -3.95
N THR A 87 -4.71 -7.46 -5.20
CA THR A 87 -3.65 -8.14 -5.94
C THR A 87 -2.37 -7.35 -5.73
N TRP A 88 -1.53 -7.84 -4.83
CA TRP A 88 -0.25 -7.20 -4.54
C TRP A 88 0.70 -7.38 -5.71
N PRO A 89 1.35 -6.31 -6.17
CA PRO A 89 2.35 -6.46 -7.22
C PRO A 89 3.55 -7.23 -6.70
N ALA A 90 4.18 -8.00 -7.58
CA ALA A 90 5.40 -8.71 -7.26
C ALA A 90 6.60 -7.76 -7.35
N PRO A 91 7.49 -7.74 -6.36
CA PRO A 91 8.70 -6.94 -6.44
C PRO A 91 9.63 -7.47 -7.54
N PRO A 92 10.49 -6.63 -8.10
CA PRO A 92 11.52 -7.09 -9.02
C PRO A 92 12.42 -8.15 -8.38
N ALA A 93 12.80 -9.13 -9.17
CA ALA A 93 13.67 -10.21 -8.71
C ALA A 93 15.10 -9.73 -8.42
#